data_ec5a720228f7a67aadd0796a8b825e47
#
_entry.id   ec5a720228f7a67aadd0796a8b825e47
#
_cell.length_a   1.000
_cell.length_b   1.000
_cell.length_c   1.000
_cell.angle_alpha   90.00
_cell.angle_beta   90.00
_cell.angle_gamma   90.00
#
_symmetry.space_group_name_H-M   'P 1'
#
loop_
_entity.id
_entity.type
_entity.pdbx_description
1 polymer ?
#
loop_
_entity_poly.entity_id
_entity_poly.type
_entity_poly.pdbx_seq_one_letter_code
_entity_poly.pdbx_strand_id
1 'polypeptide(L)'
;TDPAEALTLLSGEEELTDPMLLTDMDKACARILDAIDREETIVVFGDYDVDGVTATALLYQHLKGMGANVKCMLPSREGDGYGLSKNAIQSIHDKGYQLIVTVDNGISALEEAEFAASLGVDLIVTDHHLPHDTLPKAVAVVDPRRADDTSPFKGLCGAGVAFKLCAALDGCPPEEMLDYCCLLYTSDAADD
;
A
#
# COMPACT_ATOMS: atom_id res chain seq x y z
N THR A 1 23.45 7.44 -19.20
CA THR A 1 22.66 8.46 -18.50
C THR A 1 22.52 9.65 -19.43
N ASP A 2 21.31 10.08 -19.72
CA ASP A 2 21.03 11.26 -20.54
C ASP A 2 21.55 12.51 -19.79
N PRO A 3 22.32 13.41 -20.44
CA PRO A 3 22.77 14.65 -19.81
C PRO A 3 21.63 15.55 -19.30
N ALA A 4 20.45 15.50 -19.94
CA ALA A 4 19.28 16.26 -19.49
C ALA A 4 18.73 15.69 -18.17
N GLU A 5 18.64 14.36 -18.05
CA GLU A 5 18.23 13.64 -16.83
C GLU A 5 19.20 13.93 -15.67
N ALA A 6 20.51 13.95 -15.94
CA ALA A 6 21.51 14.31 -14.95
C ALA A 6 21.40 15.76 -14.47
N LEU A 7 21.02 16.70 -15.34
CA LEU A 7 20.80 18.09 -14.98
C LEU A 7 19.56 18.26 -14.10
N THR A 8 18.47 17.57 -14.40
CA THR A 8 17.25 17.58 -13.59
C THR A 8 17.52 17.06 -12.17
N LEU A 9 18.22 15.91 -12.06
CA LEU A 9 18.66 15.36 -10.76
C LEU A 9 19.53 16.34 -9.95
N LEU A 10 20.41 17.09 -10.63
CA LEU A 10 21.29 18.06 -9.97
C LEU A 10 20.59 19.38 -9.60
N SER A 11 19.50 19.74 -10.30
CA SER A 11 18.76 20.97 -9.99
C SER A 11 17.86 20.82 -8.75
N GLY A 12 17.51 19.61 -8.35
CA GLY A 12 16.55 19.36 -7.28
C GLY A 12 15.11 19.80 -7.62
N GLU A 13 14.83 20.04 -8.90
CA GLU A 13 13.52 20.47 -9.40
C GLU A 13 12.63 19.28 -9.80
N GLU A 14 12.93 18.06 -9.34
CA GLU A 14 12.09 16.89 -9.61
C GLU A 14 10.77 17.01 -8.86
N GLU A 15 9.70 17.13 -9.61
CA GLU A 15 8.35 17.00 -9.06
C GLU A 15 8.02 15.54 -8.83
N LEU A 16 7.37 15.24 -7.69
CA LEU A 16 6.83 13.93 -7.43
C LEU A 16 5.75 13.61 -8.48
N THR A 17 5.86 12.46 -9.14
CA THR A 17 4.86 12.03 -10.12
C THR A 17 3.47 11.97 -9.52
N ASP A 18 2.45 12.33 -10.30
CA ASP A 18 1.04 12.26 -9.89
C ASP A 18 0.69 10.83 -9.41
N PRO A 19 0.23 10.65 -8.16
CA PRO A 19 -0.14 9.34 -7.63
C PRO A 19 -1.31 8.71 -8.39
N MET A 20 -2.16 9.51 -9.02
CA MET A 20 -3.32 9.04 -9.79
C MET A 20 -2.93 8.33 -11.10
N LEU A 21 -1.65 8.37 -11.49
CA LEU A 21 -1.13 7.59 -12.62
C LEU A 21 -0.97 6.10 -12.30
N LEU A 22 -0.95 5.73 -11.01
CA LEU A 22 -0.94 4.33 -10.61
C LEU A 22 -2.33 3.71 -10.85
N THR A 23 -2.35 2.57 -11.51
CA THR A 23 -3.59 1.87 -11.85
C THR A 23 -4.37 1.49 -10.57
N ASP A 24 -5.68 1.67 -10.59
CA ASP A 24 -6.63 1.45 -9.48
C ASP A 24 -6.45 2.38 -8.26
N MET A 25 -5.59 3.41 -8.32
CA MET A 25 -5.43 4.38 -7.23
C MET A 25 -6.74 5.10 -6.91
N ASP A 26 -7.49 5.48 -7.93
CA ASP A 26 -8.81 6.10 -7.82
C ASP A 26 -9.81 5.22 -7.05
N LYS A 27 -9.83 3.90 -7.34
CA LYS A 27 -10.69 2.93 -6.66
C LYS A 27 -10.27 2.73 -5.21
N ALA A 28 -8.96 2.68 -4.95
CA ALA A 28 -8.41 2.56 -3.61
C ALA A 28 -8.83 3.76 -2.75
N CYS A 29 -8.61 4.97 -3.25
CA CYS A 29 -9.02 6.20 -2.57
C CYS A 29 -10.53 6.24 -2.33
N ALA A 30 -11.34 5.97 -3.35
CA ALA A 30 -12.80 5.99 -3.22
C ALA A 30 -13.30 5.02 -2.14
N ARG A 31 -12.76 3.79 -2.08
CA ARG A 31 -13.18 2.80 -1.07
C ARG A 31 -12.71 3.17 0.35
N ILE A 32 -11.51 3.73 0.49
CA ILE A 32 -11.01 4.19 1.79
C ILE A 32 -11.87 5.35 2.31
N LEU A 33 -12.16 6.35 1.48
CA LEU A 33 -13.00 7.49 1.86
C LEU A 33 -14.43 7.04 2.22
N ASP A 34 -15.01 6.11 1.46
CA ASP A 34 -16.32 5.51 1.79
C ASP A 34 -16.29 4.78 3.15
N ALA A 35 -15.18 4.09 3.48
CA ALA A 35 -15.01 3.45 4.78
C ALA A 35 -14.94 4.47 5.92
N ILE A 36 -14.24 5.59 5.70
CA ILE A 36 -14.16 6.69 6.69
C ILE A 36 -15.54 7.29 6.90
N ASP A 37 -16.27 7.61 5.85
CA ASP A 37 -17.61 8.21 5.91
C ASP A 37 -18.64 7.29 6.60
N ARG A 38 -18.48 5.98 6.48
CA ARG A 38 -19.32 4.97 7.14
C ARG A 38 -18.83 4.56 8.52
N GLU A 39 -17.75 5.14 9.03
CA GLU A 39 -17.12 4.77 10.30
C GLU A 39 -16.70 3.29 10.36
N GLU A 40 -16.42 2.68 9.19
CA GLU A 40 -15.93 1.30 9.11
C GLU A 40 -14.53 1.19 9.69
N THR A 41 -14.20 0.03 10.25
CA THR A 41 -12.83 -0.23 10.71
C THR A 41 -11.96 -0.67 9.54
N ILE A 42 -10.88 0.10 9.30
CA ILE A 42 -9.86 -0.19 8.30
C ILE A 42 -8.68 -0.90 8.99
N VAL A 43 -8.24 -2.02 8.43
CA VAL A 43 -7.04 -2.73 8.89
C VAL A 43 -5.93 -2.51 7.88
N VAL A 44 -4.87 -1.82 8.27
CA VAL A 44 -3.62 -1.75 7.51
C VAL A 44 -2.82 -3.01 7.84
N PHE A 45 -2.62 -3.85 6.85
CA PHE A 45 -1.92 -5.13 6.98
C PHE A 45 -0.57 -5.07 6.24
N GLY A 46 0.52 -4.98 6.99
CA GLY A 46 1.87 -4.85 6.43
C GLY A 46 2.65 -6.15 6.39
N ASP A 47 3.94 -6.03 6.04
CA ASP A 47 4.92 -7.09 6.22
C ASP A 47 5.82 -6.79 7.43
N TYR A 48 6.64 -7.77 7.82
CA TYR A 48 7.47 -7.70 9.03
C TYR A 48 8.89 -7.15 8.79
N ASP A 49 9.27 -6.93 7.53
CA ASP A 49 10.54 -6.30 7.19
C ASP A 49 10.50 -4.77 7.34
N VAL A 50 11.59 -4.10 7.04
CA VAL A 50 11.69 -2.63 7.25
C VAL A 50 10.76 -1.87 6.31
N ASP A 51 10.59 -2.33 5.07
CA ASP A 51 9.70 -1.70 4.09
C ASP A 51 8.24 -1.83 4.53
N GLY A 52 7.81 -3.05 4.86
CA GLY A 52 6.44 -3.32 5.31
C GLY A 52 6.08 -2.61 6.62
N VAL A 53 7.01 -2.57 7.60
CA VAL A 53 6.80 -1.83 8.86
C VAL A 53 6.70 -0.34 8.60
N THR A 54 7.57 0.22 7.74
CA THR A 54 7.58 1.64 7.39
C THR A 54 6.29 2.01 6.64
N ALA A 55 5.91 1.23 5.62
CA ALA A 55 4.68 1.40 4.87
C ALA A 55 3.44 1.36 5.78
N THR A 56 3.41 0.40 6.73
CA THR A 56 2.33 0.27 7.72
C THR A 56 2.23 1.51 8.61
N ALA A 57 3.37 1.96 9.16
CA ALA A 57 3.40 3.13 10.04
C ALA A 57 2.93 4.39 9.32
N LEU A 58 3.38 4.58 8.09
CA LEU A 58 3.04 5.71 7.23
C LEU A 58 1.53 5.75 6.97
N LEU A 59 0.96 4.70 6.39
CA LEU A 59 -0.46 4.67 6.06
C LEU A 59 -1.35 4.71 7.32
N TYR A 60 -0.95 4.00 8.40
CA TYR A 60 -1.69 4.03 9.66
C TYR A 60 -1.77 5.44 10.26
N GLN A 61 -0.64 6.16 10.33
CA GLN A 61 -0.62 7.53 10.87
C GLN A 61 -1.44 8.48 10.01
N HIS A 62 -1.32 8.37 8.70
CA HIS A 62 -2.07 9.19 7.75
C HIS A 62 -3.58 9.00 7.92
N LEU A 63 -4.08 7.76 7.84
CA LEU A 63 -5.50 7.46 8.02
C LEU A 63 -6.02 7.88 9.41
N LYS A 64 -5.20 7.72 10.45
CA LYS A 64 -5.54 8.19 11.79
C LYS A 64 -5.66 9.72 11.84
N GLY A 65 -4.78 10.44 11.15
CA GLY A 65 -4.85 11.90 10.99
C GLY A 65 -6.13 12.36 10.28
N MET A 66 -6.61 11.59 9.31
CA MET A 66 -7.89 11.79 8.64
C MET A 66 -9.13 11.47 9.52
N GLY A 67 -8.94 10.95 10.73
CA GLY A 67 -10.02 10.56 11.64
C GLY A 67 -10.59 9.16 11.40
N ALA A 68 -9.94 8.33 10.58
CA ALA A 68 -10.37 6.96 10.32
C ALA A 68 -10.31 6.07 11.58
N ASN A 69 -11.25 5.13 11.70
CA ASN A 69 -11.13 4.03 12.65
C ASN A 69 -10.17 2.98 12.09
N VAL A 70 -8.88 3.15 12.36
CA VAL A 70 -7.81 2.34 11.77
C VAL A 70 -7.11 1.46 12.80
N LYS A 71 -6.75 0.26 12.38
CA LYS A 71 -5.92 -0.71 13.11
C LYS A 71 -4.76 -1.12 12.21
N CYS A 72 -3.63 -1.53 12.81
CA CYS A 72 -2.53 -2.15 12.08
C CYS A 72 -2.35 -3.60 12.51
N MET A 73 -1.96 -4.44 11.58
CA MET A 73 -1.60 -5.84 11.81
C MET A 73 -0.37 -6.19 10.98
N LEU A 74 0.49 -7.01 11.54
CA LEU A 74 1.64 -7.60 10.87
C LEU A 74 1.52 -9.12 10.95
N PRO A 75 2.04 -9.88 9.97
CA PRO A 75 2.03 -11.34 10.01
C PRO A 75 2.84 -11.85 11.21
N SER A 76 2.38 -12.97 11.79
CA SER A 76 3.12 -13.63 12.86
C SER A 76 4.27 -14.45 12.27
N ARG A 77 5.51 -14.23 12.79
CA ARG A 77 6.68 -15.00 12.36
C ARG A 77 6.56 -16.52 12.65
N GLU A 78 5.66 -16.92 13.53
CA GLU A 78 5.60 -18.30 14.06
C GLU A 78 4.43 -19.15 13.51
N GLY A 79 3.79 -18.81 12.40
CA GLY A 79 2.71 -19.70 11.94
C GLY A 79 1.96 -19.35 10.67
N ASP A 80 1.95 -18.11 10.25
CA ASP A 80 1.06 -17.67 9.15
C ASP A 80 1.75 -17.54 7.78
N GLY A 81 3.07 -17.77 7.71
CA GLY A 81 3.82 -17.57 6.47
C GLY A 81 4.05 -16.07 6.15
N TYR A 82 4.45 -15.80 4.92
CA TYR A 82 4.64 -14.44 4.39
C TYR A 82 3.29 -13.82 4.00
N GLY A 83 3.07 -12.54 4.32
CA GLY A 83 1.96 -11.75 3.83
C GLY A 83 0.59 -12.09 4.44
N LEU A 84 -0.45 -11.74 3.71
CA LEU A 84 -1.84 -11.92 4.15
C LEU A 84 -2.23 -13.40 4.17
N SER A 85 -2.77 -13.88 5.30
CA SER A 85 -3.23 -15.27 5.47
C SER A 85 -4.74 -15.38 5.69
N LYS A 86 -5.31 -16.55 5.37
CA LYS A 86 -6.75 -16.84 5.63
C LYS A 86 -7.07 -16.74 7.13
N ASN A 87 -6.14 -17.11 8.02
CA ASN A 87 -6.32 -17.00 9.46
C ASN A 87 -6.40 -15.53 9.91
N ALA A 88 -5.54 -14.67 9.34
CA ALA A 88 -5.59 -13.24 9.62
C ALA A 88 -6.92 -12.63 9.14
N ILE A 89 -7.37 -12.96 7.92
CA ILE A 89 -8.64 -12.51 7.38
C ILE A 89 -9.82 -12.99 8.25
N GLN A 90 -9.83 -14.24 8.68
CA GLN A 90 -10.87 -14.76 9.58
C GLN A 90 -10.89 -13.98 10.90
N SER A 91 -9.72 -13.72 11.50
CA SER A 91 -9.62 -12.93 12.73
C SER A 91 -10.10 -11.49 12.56
N ILE A 92 -9.88 -10.89 11.38
CA ILE A 92 -10.35 -9.55 11.02
C ILE A 92 -11.88 -9.56 10.90
N HIS A 93 -12.44 -10.54 10.18
CA HIS A 93 -13.88 -10.72 10.03
C HIS A 93 -14.58 -10.95 11.39
N ASP A 94 -14.04 -11.81 12.23
CA ASP A 94 -14.62 -12.13 13.55
C ASP A 94 -14.67 -10.93 14.50
N LYS A 95 -13.79 -9.94 14.29
CA LYS A 95 -13.80 -8.65 14.99
C LYS A 95 -14.78 -7.64 14.39
N GLY A 96 -15.44 -7.99 13.30
CA GLY A 96 -16.37 -7.13 12.60
C GLY A 96 -15.69 -6.01 11.80
N TYR A 97 -14.46 -6.20 11.34
CA TYR A 97 -13.75 -5.22 10.50
C TYR A 97 -14.09 -5.44 9.03
N GLN A 98 -14.23 -4.37 8.27
CA GLN A 98 -14.85 -4.39 6.95
C GLN A 98 -13.88 -4.22 5.79
N LEU A 99 -12.74 -3.56 6.03
CA LEU A 99 -11.77 -3.24 4.98
C LEU A 99 -10.35 -3.61 5.42
N ILE A 100 -9.65 -4.34 4.56
CA ILE A 100 -8.21 -4.59 4.66
C ILE A 100 -7.51 -3.79 3.57
N VAL A 101 -6.47 -3.04 3.95
CA VAL A 101 -5.52 -2.43 3.02
C VAL A 101 -4.16 -3.06 3.29
N THR A 102 -3.68 -3.90 2.36
CA THR A 102 -2.33 -4.43 2.47
C THR A 102 -1.31 -3.38 2.02
N VAL A 103 -0.16 -3.35 2.65
CA VAL A 103 0.97 -2.53 2.26
C VAL A 103 2.21 -3.41 2.19
N ASP A 104 2.96 -3.31 1.09
CA ASP A 104 4.17 -4.10 0.84
C ASP A 104 3.94 -5.62 0.77
N ASN A 105 2.72 -6.03 0.55
CA ASN A 105 2.34 -7.42 0.31
C ASN A 105 0.95 -7.52 -0.34
N GLY A 106 0.60 -8.74 -0.75
CA GLY A 106 -0.76 -9.05 -1.18
C GLY A 106 -0.91 -9.29 -2.68
N ILE A 107 0.06 -8.91 -3.52
CA ILE A 107 -0.06 -9.11 -4.98
C ILE A 107 -0.16 -10.60 -5.36
N SER A 108 0.37 -11.49 -4.54
CA SER A 108 0.31 -12.95 -4.72
C SER A 108 -0.83 -13.62 -3.95
N ALA A 109 -1.62 -12.88 -3.17
CA ALA A 109 -2.65 -13.40 -2.27
C ALA A 109 -3.98 -13.70 -3.01
N LEU A 110 -3.94 -14.59 -4.01
CA LEU A 110 -5.09 -14.90 -4.86
C LEU A 110 -6.22 -15.60 -4.10
N GLU A 111 -5.89 -16.66 -3.36
CA GLU A 111 -6.86 -17.43 -2.58
C GLU A 111 -7.35 -16.64 -1.36
N GLU A 112 -6.50 -15.84 -0.77
CA GLU A 112 -6.81 -14.97 0.36
C GLU A 112 -7.81 -13.88 -0.05
N ALA A 113 -7.65 -13.29 -1.23
CA ALA A 113 -8.58 -12.32 -1.76
C ALA A 113 -9.97 -12.94 -2.02
N GLU A 114 -10.03 -14.15 -2.58
CA GLU A 114 -11.30 -14.88 -2.75
C GLU A 114 -11.93 -15.21 -1.40
N PHE A 115 -11.12 -15.57 -0.41
CA PHE A 115 -11.60 -15.88 0.94
C PHE A 115 -12.14 -14.61 1.63
N ALA A 116 -11.46 -13.48 1.56
CA ALA A 116 -11.92 -12.19 2.08
C ALA A 116 -13.29 -11.81 1.47
N ALA A 117 -13.42 -11.91 0.15
CA ALA A 117 -14.65 -11.63 -0.55
C ALA A 117 -15.79 -12.56 -0.11
N SER A 118 -15.51 -13.85 0.15
CA SER A 118 -16.51 -14.81 0.63
C SER A 118 -17.07 -14.49 2.02
N LEU A 119 -16.28 -13.76 2.83
CA LEU A 119 -16.67 -13.29 4.16
C LEU A 119 -17.28 -11.87 4.15
N GLY A 120 -17.32 -11.21 2.99
CA GLY A 120 -17.80 -9.84 2.87
C GLY A 120 -16.81 -8.81 3.43
N VAL A 121 -15.51 -9.15 3.48
CA VAL A 121 -14.43 -8.23 3.84
C VAL A 121 -13.80 -7.72 2.55
N ASP A 122 -13.80 -6.41 2.36
CA ASP A 122 -13.19 -5.78 1.21
C ASP A 122 -11.66 -5.75 1.35
N LEU A 123 -10.97 -5.93 0.23
CA LEU A 123 -9.52 -5.92 0.15
C LEU A 123 -9.04 -4.85 -0.84
N ILE A 124 -8.10 -4.03 -0.42
CA ILE A 124 -7.26 -3.19 -1.27
C ILE A 124 -5.83 -3.71 -1.14
N VAL A 125 -5.20 -3.99 -2.26
CA VAL A 125 -3.80 -4.39 -2.30
C VAL A 125 -2.95 -3.20 -2.72
N THR A 126 -1.93 -2.86 -1.92
CA THR A 126 -0.84 -1.97 -2.32
C THR A 126 0.48 -2.70 -2.17
N ASP A 127 1.18 -2.87 -3.28
CA ASP A 127 2.37 -3.72 -3.35
C ASP A 127 3.35 -3.19 -4.40
N HIS A 128 4.56 -3.73 -4.44
CA HIS A 128 5.58 -3.42 -5.42
C HIS A 128 6.33 -4.67 -5.93
N HIS A 129 5.95 -5.84 -5.43
CA HIS A 129 6.51 -7.10 -5.88
C HIS A 129 6.03 -7.46 -7.29
N LEU A 130 6.75 -8.37 -7.97
CA LEU A 130 6.34 -8.80 -9.31
C LEU A 130 5.02 -9.56 -9.25
N PRO A 131 3.98 -9.09 -9.96
CA PRO A 131 2.71 -9.80 -10.00
C PRO A 131 2.83 -11.11 -10.80
N HIS A 132 1.95 -12.05 -10.49
CA HIS A 132 1.71 -13.22 -11.33
C HIS A 132 0.84 -12.84 -12.54
N ASP A 133 0.62 -13.80 -13.46
CA ASP A 133 -0.26 -13.61 -14.62
C ASP A 133 -1.70 -13.25 -14.23
N THR A 134 -2.12 -13.64 -13.02
CA THR A 134 -3.43 -13.33 -12.48
C THR A 134 -3.29 -12.45 -11.25
N LEU A 135 -4.08 -11.39 -11.18
CA LEU A 135 -4.14 -10.49 -10.03
C LEU A 135 -5.18 -10.97 -9.01
N PRO A 136 -5.00 -10.65 -7.70
CA PRO A 136 -5.99 -10.95 -6.68
C PRO A 136 -7.30 -10.22 -6.94
N LYS A 137 -8.43 -10.88 -6.63
CA LYS A 137 -9.78 -10.30 -6.73
C LYS A 137 -10.05 -9.34 -5.58
N ALA A 138 -9.45 -8.18 -5.64
CA ALA A 138 -9.60 -7.10 -4.69
C ALA A 138 -10.42 -5.93 -5.26
N VAL A 139 -10.87 -5.03 -4.42
CA VAL A 139 -11.55 -3.78 -4.84
C VAL A 139 -10.61 -2.92 -5.68
N ALA A 140 -9.33 -2.87 -5.27
CA ALA A 140 -8.26 -2.20 -5.99
C ALA A 140 -6.95 -2.98 -5.79
N VAL A 141 -6.09 -2.96 -6.81
CA VAL A 141 -4.74 -3.52 -6.77
C VAL A 141 -3.79 -2.44 -7.30
N VAL A 142 -3.14 -1.74 -6.39
CA VAL A 142 -2.19 -0.67 -6.72
C VAL A 142 -0.79 -1.24 -6.66
N ASP A 143 -0.19 -1.43 -7.82
CA ASP A 143 1.17 -1.93 -7.95
C ASP A 143 1.79 -1.39 -9.25
N PRO A 144 2.91 -0.64 -9.18
CA PRO A 144 3.56 -0.08 -10.34
C PRO A 144 4.12 -1.13 -11.30
N ARG A 145 4.33 -2.38 -10.86
CA ARG A 145 4.86 -3.47 -11.69
C ARG A 145 3.80 -4.27 -12.44
N ARG A 146 2.54 -3.94 -12.29
CA ARG A 146 1.47 -4.54 -13.10
C ARG A 146 1.72 -4.29 -14.59
N ALA A 147 1.38 -5.25 -15.41
CA ALA A 147 1.57 -5.17 -16.86
C ALA A 147 0.70 -4.08 -17.53
N ASP A 148 -0.44 -3.74 -16.91
CA ASP A 148 -1.37 -2.71 -17.37
C ASP A 148 -1.16 -1.34 -16.70
N ASP A 149 -0.20 -1.23 -15.77
CA ASP A 149 0.14 0.04 -15.14
C ASP A 149 0.99 0.91 -16.06
N THR A 150 0.61 2.18 -16.21
CA THR A 150 1.26 3.15 -17.11
C THR A 150 2.04 4.23 -16.37
N SER A 151 2.15 4.13 -15.04
CA SER A 151 2.93 5.07 -14.26
C SER A 151 4.40 5.10 -14.70
N PRO A 152 5.05 6.25 -14.73
CA PRO A 152 6.38 6.38 -15.31
C PRO A 152 7.48 5.74 -14.47
N PHE A 153 7.29 5.60 -13.16
CA PHE A 153 8.30 5.07 -12.24
C PHE A 153 7.86 3.73 -11.65
N LYS A 154 8.61 2.68 -12.01
CA LYS A 154 8.34 1.28 -11.60
C LYS A 154 9.15 0.80 -10.40
N GLY A 155 10.06 1.62 -9.91
CA GLY A 155 11.01 1.29 -8.84
C GLY A 155 10.57 1.76 -7.45
N LEU A 156 9.27 1.98 -7.23
CA LEU A 156 8.78 2.28 -5.88
C LEU A 156 8.95 1.05 -4.99
N CYS A 157 9.38 1.26 -3.74
CA CYS A 157 9.28 0.29 -2.66
C CYS A 157 7.87 0.31 -2.03
N GLY A 158 7.56 -0.60 -1.12
CA GLY A 158 6.26 -0.68 -0.47
C GLY A 158 5.89 0.63 0.26
N ALA A 159 6.83 1.23 1.00
CA ALA A 159 6.64 2.55 1.63
C ALA A 159 6.39 3.66 0.60
N GLY A 160 7.04 3.59 -0.57
CA GLY A 160 6.81 4.53 -1.66
C GLY A 160 5.41 4.43 -2.26
N VAL A 161 4.87 3.22 -2.40
CA VAL A 161 3.48 3.00 -2.85
C VAL A 161 2.49 3.51 -1.80
N ALA A 162 2.73 3.22 -0.51
CA ALA A 162 1.91 3.73 0.59
C ALA A 162 1.93 5.27 0.65
N PHE A 163 3.09 5.90 0.43
CA PHE A 163 3.22 7.36 0.33
C PHE A 163 2.38 7.92 -0.82
N LYS A 164 2.41 7.27 -1.99
CA LYS A 164 1.58 7.67 -3.14
C LYS A 164 0.09 7.56 -2.83
N LEU A 165 -0.34 6.53 -2.09
CA LEU A 165 -1.73 6.41 -1.66
C LEU A 165 -2.12 7.56 -0.70
N CYS A 166 -1.26 7.92 0.26
CA CYS A 166 -1.51 9.06 1.13
C CYS A 166 -1.60 10.38 0.34
N ALA A 167 -0.68 10.59 -0.60
CA ALA A 167 -0.71 11.76 -1.49
C ALA A 167 -1.99 11.84 -2.34
N ALA A 168 -2.50 10.69 -2.80
CA ALA A 168 -3.75 10.61 -3.55
C ALA A 168 -4.97 10.93 -2.68
N LEU A 169 -4.98 10.48 -1.43
CA LEU A 169 -6.06 10.75 -0.47
C LEU A 169 -6.15 12.25 -0.10
N ASP A 170 -5.01 12.93 0.05
CA ASP A 170 -4.95 14.36 0.38
C ASP A 170 -5.07 15.28 -0.85
N GLY A 171 -4.82 14.75 -2.04
CA GLY A 171 -4.69 15.55 -3.26
C GLY A 171 -3.38 16.35 -3.33
N CYS A 172 -2.45 16.13 -2.41
CA CYS A 172 -1.11 16.71 -2.39
C CYS A 172 -0.14 15.78 -1.64
N PRO A 173 1.17 15.84 -1.93
CA PRO A 173 2.15 15.04 -1.21
C PRO A 173 2.21 15.46 0.28
N PRO A 174 2.11 14.50 1.23
CA PRO A 174 2.30 14.75 2.65
C PRO A 174 3.79 14.90 2.95
N GLU A 175 4.32 16.13 2.81
CA GLU A 175 5.76 16.43 2.92
C GLU A 175 6.37 15.96 4.25
N GLU A 176 5.61 16.06 5.35
CA GLU A 176 6.04 15.58 6.67
C GLU A 176 6.25 14.06 6.75
N MET A 177 5.75 13.31 5.77
CA MET A 177 5.91 11.84 5.70
C MET A 177 7.05 11.40 4.78
N LEU A 178 7.68 12.33 4.05
CA LEU A 178 8.84 12.02 3.22
C LEU A 178 10.00 11.43 4.01
N ASP A 179 10.18 11.83 5.27
CA ASP A 179 11.23 11.31 6.13
C ASP A 179 11.16 9.80 6.32
N TYR A 180 9.96 9.21 6.35
CA TYR A 180 9.79 7.75 6.43
C TYR A 180 10.32 7.04 5.18
N CYS A 181 10.00 7.57 4.00
CA CYS A 181 10.51 7.03 2.74
C CYS A 181 12.02 7.24 2.63
N CYS A 182 12.54 8.42 3.02
CA CYS A 182 13.97 8.72 2.98
C CYS A 182 14.78 7.80 3.90
N LEU A 183 14.28 7.46 5.08
CA LEU A 183 14.93 6.51 5.99
C LEU A 183 15.14 5.16 5.33
N LEU A 184 14.14 4.65 4.61
CA LEU A 184 14.24 3.37 3.91
C LEU A 184 15.27 3.43 2.78
N TYR A 185 15.18 4.43 1.90
CA TYR A 185 16.09 4.58 0.76
C TYR A 185 17.54 4.91 1.14
N THR A 186 17.78 5.37 2.36
CA THR A 186 19.13 5.66 2.87
C THR A 186 19.69 4.57 3.77
N SER A 187 18.93 3.51 4.03
CA SER A 187 19.37 2.35 4.81
C SER A 187 19.72 1.17 3.91
N ASP A 188 20.64 0.31 4.36
CA ASP A 188 20.99 -0.96 3.65
C ASP A 188 19.78 -1.93 3.57
N ALA A 189 18.69 -1.62 4.25
CA ALA A 189 17.46 -2.43 4.24
C ALA A 189 16.62 -2.28 2.97
N ALA A 190 16.97 -1.34 2.07
CA ALA A 190 16.30 -1.18 0.78
C ALA A 190 16.75 -2.21 -0.28
N ASP A 191 17.79 -2.99 0.02
CA ASP A 191 18.42 -3.92 -0.93
C ASP A 191 18.07 -5.40 -0.66
N ASP A 192 17.26 -5.71 0.35
CA ASP A 192 16.76 -7.05 0.69
C ASP A 192 15.29 -7.18 0.20
#